data_14e7cc6190b20f8d28f6a54dfbc2567b
#
_entry.id   14e7cc6190b20f8d28f6a54dfbc2567b
#
_cell.length_a   1.000
_cell.length_b   1.000
_cell.length_c   1.000
_cell.angle_alpha   90.00
_cell.angle_beta   90.00
_cell.angle_gamma   90.00
#
_symmetry.space_group_name_H-M   'P 1'
#
loop_
_entity.id
_entity.type
_entity.pdbx_description
1 polymer ?
#
loop_
_entity_poly.entity_id
_entity_poly.type
_entity_poly.pdbx_seq_one_letter_code
_entity_poly.pdbx_strand_id
1 'polypeptide(L)'
;MKTLSTIAVALLGLAGTAAAQSVKIDERLPKYEPTRGVAGSIKSVGSDTMNNLMTLWGEAYVGFYPNVSLEVEGKGSSTAPPAMINGTATFGPMSRQMKAKEMDAFVKKFGYKATQLRTSIDMLAVYVHKDNPIRGLTLQQVDAIFSKTRKGGGAKDITTWGDLGLTGAWANRKITMYGRNSASGTNGYFKKHALFKGDYKDSVKEQPGSS
;
A
#
# COMPACT_ATOMS: atom_id res chain seq x y z
N MET A 1 -53.75 39.45 27.91
CA MET A 1 -52.64 38.74 28.55
C MET A 1 -52.62 37.36 27.88
N LYS A 2 -51.65 37.13 26.97
CA LYS A 2 -51.47 35.84 26.30
C LYS A 2 -50.08 35.32 26.73
N THR A 3 -50.07 34.25 27.48
CA THR A 3 -48.85 33.55 27.93
C THR A 3 -48.30 32.69 26.81
N LEU A 4 -47.08 32.96 26.35
CA LEU A 4 -46.32 32.10 25.48
C LEU A 4 -45.63 31.02 26.31
N SER A 5 -45.98 29.77 26.05
CA SER A 5 -45.24 28.61 26.59
C SER A 5 -44.07 28.28 25.65
N THR A 6 -42.87 28.41 26.14
CA THR A 6 -41.65 28.03 25.44
C THR A 6 -41.38 26.56 25.69
N ILE A 7 -41.46 25.72 24.66
CA ILE A 7 -41.07 24.30 24.71
C ILE A 7 -39.59 24.21 24.37
N ALA A 8 -38.77 23.89 25.35
CA ALA A 8 -37.36 23.58 25.14
C ALA A 8 -37.21 22.10 24.71
N VAL A 9 -36.83 21.88 23.48
CA VAL A 9 -36.49 20.53 23.00
C VAL A 9 -35.03 20.27 23.32
N ALA A 10 -34.76 19.39 24.28
CA ALA A 10 -33.43 18.90 24.58
C ALA A 10 -33.02 17.82 23.60
N LEU A 11 -32.14 18.16 22.64
CA LEU A 11 -31.45 17.17 21.82
C LEU A 11 -30.37 16.46 22.67
N LEU A 12 -30.67 15.27 23.15
CA LEU A 12 -29.65 14.34 23.66
C LEU A 12 -28.89 13.77 22.45
N GLY A 13 -27.70 14.31 22.20
CA GLY A 13 -26.75 13.71 21.25
C GLY A 13 -26.22 12.39 21.80
N LEU A 14 -26.62 11.25 21.23
CA LEU A 14 -25.94 9.98 21.44
C LEU A 14 -24.56 10.07 20.76
N ALA A 15 -23.55 10.45 21.53
CA ALA A 15 -22.16 10.22 21.14
C ALA A 15 -21.88 8.73 21.29
N GLY A 16 -22.09 7.98 20.22
CA GLY A 16 -21.63 6.60 20.13
C GLY A 16 -20.10 6.57 20.22
N THR A 17 -19.58 6.18 21.38
CA THR A 17 -18.16 5.85 21.52
C THR A 17 -17.89 4.64 20.64
N ALA A 18 -17.24 4.84 19.50
CA ALA A 18 -16.65 3.74 18.73
C ALA A 18 -15.59 3.09 19.63
N ALA A 19 -15.96 2.01 20.31
CA ALA A 19 -15.02 1.18 21.04
C ALA A 19 -14.02 0.64 20.01
N ALA A 20 -12.77 1.09 20.08
CA ALA A 20 -11.70 0.50 19.31
C ALA A 20 -11.65 -0.98 19.66
N GLN A 21 -11.89 -1.84 18.68
CA GLN A 21 -11.87 -3.28 18.87
C GLN A 21 -10.44 -3.67 19.25
N SER A 22 -10.21 -4.04 20.49
CA SER A 22 -8.90 -4.47 20.97
C SER A 22 -8.48 -5.73 20.20
N VAL A 23 -7.35 -5.66 19.51
CA VAL A 23 -6.79 -6.83 18.84
C VAL A 23 -6.42 -7.87 19.89
N LYS A 24 -7.07 -9.04 19.86
CA LYS A 24 -6.72 -10.14 20.74
C LYS A 24 -5.44 -10.79 20.22
N ILE A 25 -4.37 -10.72 21.00
CA ILE A 25 -3.11 -11.41 20.73
C ILE A 25 -3.31 -12.90 20.98
N ASP A 26 -2.78 -13.76 20.11
CA ASP A 26 -2.83 -15.21 20.27
C ASP A 26 -2.05 -15.60 21.53
N GLU A 27 -2.73 -16.24 22.49
CA GLU A 27 -2.17 -16.64 23.78
C GLU A 27 -1.03 -17.66 23.67
N ARG A 28 -0.91 -18.33 22.51
CA ARG A 28 0.20 -19.26 22.23
C ARG A 28 1.50 -18.54 21.85
N LEU A 29 1.46 -17.22 21.57
CA LEU A 29 2.66 -16.46 21.30
C LEU A 29 3.41 -16.20 22.61
N PRO A 30 4.66 -16.65 22.73
CA PRO A 30 5.45 -16.40 23.92
C PRO A 30 5.72 -14.89 24.07
N LYS A 31 5.73 -14.44 25.33
CA LYS A 31 6.13 -13.06 25.61
C LYS A 31 7.60 -12.87 25.24
N TYR A 32 7.90 -11.79 24.55
CA TYR A 32 9.27 -11.46 24.21
C TYR A 32 10.07 -11.06 25.44
N GLU A 33 11.23 -11.69 25.64
CA GLU A 33 12.17 -11.39 26.74
C GLU A 33 13.43 -10.75 26.16
N PRO A 34 13.72 -9.46 26.49
CA PRO A 34 14.89 -8.78 25.98
C PRO A 34 16.18 -9.40 26.52
N THR A 35 17.20 -9.51 25.67
CA THR A 35 18.56 -9.91 26.06
C THR A 35 19.41 -8.70 26.40
N ARG A 36 20.45 -8.88 27.24
CA ARG A 36 21.35 -7.77 27.62
C ARG A 36 22.40 -7.50 26.53
N GLY A 37 22.91 -6.26 26.49
CA GLY A 37 24.09 -5.92 25.67
C GLY A 37 23.76 -5.65 24.19
N VAL A 38 22.49 -5.51 23.81
CA VAL A 38 22.10 -5.16 22.43
C VAL A 38 22.27 -3.66 22.23
N ALA A 39 23.12 -3.28 21.26
CA ALA A 39 23.38 -1.91 20.86
C ALA A 39 23.78 -1.87 19.38
N GLY A 40 23.72 -0.71 18.75
CA GLY A 40 24.13 -0.50 17.36
C GLY A 40 23.13 0.29 16.56
N SER A 41 23.21 0.22 15.21
CA SER A 41 22.31 0.93 14.31
C SER A 41 21.57 -0.02 13.40
N ILE A 42 20.30 0.24 13.19
CA ILE A 42 19.43 -0.46 12.25
C ILE A 42 18.91 0.55 11.26
N LYS A 43 19.07 0.30 9.97
CA LYS A 43 18.49 1.11 8.92
C LYS A 43 17.55 0.28 8.05
N SER A 44 16.33 0.77 7.88
CA SER A 44 15.28 0.19 7.05
C SER A 44 15.00 1.11 5.87
N VAL A 45 15.20 0.61 4.64
CA VAL A 45 14.95 1.39 3.41
C VAL A 45 14.09 0.57 2.48
N GLY A 46 12.93 1.10 2.06
CA GLY A 46 12.09 0.36 1.13
C GLY A 46 10.67 0.86 0.97
N SER A 47 9.73 -0.05 1.09
CA SER A 47 8.31 0.19 0.84
C SER A 47 7.73 1.28 1.73
N ASP A 48 7.14 2.30 1.12
CA ASP A 48 6.32 3.29 1.81
C ASP A 48 5.01 2.71 2.35
N THR A 49 4.44 1.68 1.70
CA THR A 49 3.29 0.93 2.24
C THR A 49 3.60 0.29 3.59
N MET A 50 4.83 -0.20 3.78
CA MET A 50 5.25 -0.81 5.04
C MET A 50 5.84 0.20 6.05
N ASN A 51 5.96 1.46 5.70
CA ASN A 51 6.68 2.44 6.50
C ASN A 51 6.11 2.56 7.92
N ASN A 52 4.80 2.68 8.07
CA ASN A 52 4.14 2.78 9.37
C ASN A 52 4.37 1.51 10.22
N LEU A 53 4.28 0.31 9.61
CA LEU A 53 4.53 -0.94 10.31
C LEU A 53 5.98 -1.03 10.79
N MET A 54 6.94 -0.66 9.94
CA MET A 54 8.37 -0.64 10.30
C MET A 54 8.67 0.38 11.40
N THR A 55 8.00 1.53 11.38
CA THR A 55 8.13 2.55 12.44
C THR A 55 7.62 2.02 13.78
N LEU A 56 6.41 1.46 13.81
CA LEU A 56 5.84 0.89 15.04
C LEU A 56 6.68 -0.25 15.63
N TRP A 57 7.19 -1.14 14.77
CA TRP A 57 8.10 -2.20 15.21
C TRP A 57 9.43 -1.63 15.73
N GLY A 58 9.92 -0.61 15.05
CA GLY A 58 11.15 0.07 15.46
C GLY A 58 11.02 0.75 16.81
N GLU A 59 9.95 1.48 17.04
CA GLU A 59 9.65 2.12 18.32
C GLU A 59 9.56 1.08 19.46
N ALA A 60 8.84 -0.02 19.22
CA ALA A 60 8.75 -1.11 20.18
C ALA A 60 10.14 -1.74 20.46
N TYR A 61 10.95 -1.93 19.41
CA TYR A 61 12.28 -2.50 19.52
C TYR A 61 13.23 -1.60 20.31
N VAL A 62 13.25 -0.30 20.04
CA VAL A 62 14.04 0.69 20.79
C VAL A 62 13.57 0.76 22.25
N GLY A 63 12.27 0.55 22.52
CA GLY A 63 11.75 0.43 23.87
C GLY A 63 12.40 -0.73 24.67
N PHE A 64 12.72 -1.86 24.01
CA PHE A 64 13.49 -2.97 24.61
C PHE A 64 14.98 -2.70 24.65
N TYR A 65 15.51 -1.96 23.66
CA TYR A 65 16.95 -1.75 23.44
C TYR A 65 17.29 -0.26 23.25
N PRO A 66 17.35 0.53 24.33
CA PRO A 66 17.56 1.99 24.23
C PRO A 66 18.89 2.41 23.58
N ASN A 67 19.86 1.50 23.51
CA ASN A 67 21.16 1.75 22.88
C ASN A 67 21.17 1.41 21.39
N VAL A 68 20.02 1.10 20.79
CA VAL A 68 19.87 0.88 19.35
C VAL A 68 19.37 2.16 18.69
N SER A 69 20.10 2.65 17.69
CA SER A 69 19.66 3.71 16.79
C SER A 69 18.87 3.11 15.63
N LEU A 70 17.70 3.66 15.35
CA LEU A 70 16.84 3.19 14.25
C LEU A 70 16.57 4.31 13.26
N GLU A 71 16.72 4.00 11.96
CA GLU A 71 16.33 4.87 10.86
C GLU A 71 15.38 4.12 9.90
N VAL A 72 14.23 4.72 9.57
CA VAL A 72 13.23 4.14 8.66
C VAL A 72 12.96 5.08 7.50
N GLU A 73 13.20 4.63 6.28
CA GLU A 73 12.98 5.38 5.05
C GLU A 73 11.98 4.67 4.12
N GLY A 74 10.81 5.27 3.90
CA GLY A 74 9.80 4.79 2.95
C GLY A 74 9.91 5.50 1.59
N LYS A 75 10.71 4.94 0.68
CA LYS A 75 10.95 5.50 -0.67
C LYS A 75 10.48 4.60 -1.82
N GLY A 76 9.74 3.56 -1.50
CA GLY A 76 9.26 2.55 -2.45
C GLY A 76 10.10 1.28 -2.47
N SER A 77 9.46 0.14 -2.75
CA SER A 77 10.08 -1.18 -2.69
C SER A 77 11.31 -1.34 -3.59
N SER A 78 11.43 -0.55 -4.65
CA SER A 78 12.57 -0.64 -5.58
C SER A 78 13.86 -0.05 -5.01
N THR A 79 13.79 0.69 -3.90
CA THR A 79 14.97 1.22 -3.21
C THR A 79 15.60 0.23 -2.23
N ALA A 80 14.84 -0.79 -1.80
CA ALA A 80 15.30 -1.78 -0.85
C ALA A 80 16.48 -2.65 -1.36
N PRO A 81 16.39 -3.31 -2.54
CA PRO A 81 17.47 -4.16 -3.02
C PRO A 81 18.81 -3.43 -3.16
N PRO A 82 18.91 -2.25 -3.83
CA PRO A 82 20.20 -1.56 -3.90
C PRO A 82 20.72 -1.10 -2.54
N ALA A 83 19.88 -0.65 -1.62
CA ALA A 83 20.31 -0.26 -0.29
C ALA A 83 20.90 -1.45 0.50
N MET A 84 20.27 -2.61 0.44
CA MET A 84 20.77 -3.84 1.07
C MET A 84 22.06 -4.32 0.40
N ILE A 85 22.14 -4.34 -0.94
CA ILE A 85 23.34 -4.76 -1.68
C ILE A 85 24.54 -3.86 -1.38
N ASN A 86 24.30 -2.55 -1.26
CA ASN A 86 25.34 -1.58 -0.93
C ASN A 86 25.69 -1.55 0.56
N GLY A 87 24.98 -2.29 1.41
CA GLY A 87 25.19 -2.31 2.86
C GLY A 87 24.72 -1.04 3.58
N THR A 88 23.91 -0.20 2.90
CA THR A 88 23.35 1.02 3.49
C THR A 88 22.01 0.79 4.20
N ALA A 89 21.46 -0.41 4.14
CA ALA A 89 20.27 -0.82 4.88
C ALA A 89 20.43 -2.25 5.41
N THR A 90 19.94 -2.47 6.64
CA THR A 90 19.87 -3.77 7.31
C THR A 90 18.59 -4.51 6.91
N PHE A 91 17.47 -3.78 6.79
CA PHE A 91 16.18 -4.27 6.37
C PHE A 91 15.72 -3.60 5.09
N GLY A 92 15.07 -4.37 4.23
CA GLY A 92 14.49 -3.90 2.99
C GLY A 92 13.01 -4.27 2.89
N PRO A 93 12.10 -3.54 3.57
CA PRO A 93 10.66 -3.81 3.46
C PRO A 93 10.18 -3.63 2.03
N MET A 94 9.33 -4.55 1.56
CA MET A 94 8.87 -4.57 0.18
C MET A 94 7.41 -5.01 0.09
N SER A 95 6.61 -4.35 -0.75
CA SER A 95 5.24 -4.74 -1.13
C SER A 95 5.22 -5.77 -2.28
N ARG A 96 6.35 -6.35 -2.60
CA ARG A 96 6.57 -7.39 -3.62
C ARG A 96 7.76 -8.24 -3.23
N GLN A 97 7.91 -9.38 -3.85
CA GLN A 97 9.16 -10.14 -3.75
C GLN A 97 10.31 -9.42 -4.50
N MET A 98 11.54 -9.67 -4.09
CA MET A 98 12.72 -9.34 -4.89
C MET A 98 12.59 -9.94 -6.28
N LYS A 99 12.92 -9.16 -7.32
CA LYS A 99 13.02 -9.68 -8.68
C LYS A 99 14.23 -10.60 -8.81
N ALA A 100 14.21 -11.53 -9.75
CA ALA A 100 15.32 -12.46 -9.96
C ALA A 100 16.67 -11.73 -10.07
N LYS A 101 16.76 -10.70 -10.93
CA LYS A 101 17.98 -9.90 -11.09
C LYS A 101 18.45 -9.20 -9.80
N GLU A 102 17.53 -8.76 -8.94
CA GLU A 102 17.85 -8.15 -7.65
C GLU A 102 18.42 -9.20 -6.69
N MET A 103 17.83 -10.39 -6.66
CA MET A 103 18.33 -11.52 -5.87
C MET A 103 19.68 -12.02 -6.36
N ASP A 104 19.87 -12.15 -7.68
CA ASP A 104 21.15 -12.56 -8.28
C ASP A 104 22.27 -11.59 -7.93
N ALA A 105 21.99 -10.28 -7.98
CA ALA A 105 22.94 -9.25 -7.57
C ALA A 105 23.27 -9.33 -6.08
N PHE A 106 22.29 -9.61 -5.22
CA PHE A 106 22.51 -9.82 -3.80
C PHE A 106 23.38 -11.06 -3.54
N VAL A 107 23.08 -12.20 -4.17
CA VAL A 107 23.85 -13.43 -4.08
C VAL A 107 25.28 -13.22 -4.57
N LYS A 108 25.47 -12.49 -5.69
CA LYS A 108 26.80 -12.16 -6.20
C LYS A 108 27.64 -11.36 -5.19
N LYS A 109 26.99 -10.47 -4.41
CA LYS A 109 27.67 -9.64 -3.42
C LYS A 109 28.02 -10.38 -2.15
N PHE A 110 27.08 -11.21 -1.65
CA PHE A 110 27.18 -11.79 -0.30
C PHE A 110 27.41 -13.31 -0.27
N GLY A 111 27.25 -14.01 -1.41
CA GLY A 111 27.42 -15.46 -1.48
C GLY A 111 26.20 -16.27 -1.01
N TYR A 112 25.14 -15.62 -0.55
CA TYR A 112 23.90 -16.26 -0.08
C TYR A 112 22.67 -15.45 -0.47
N LYS A 113 21.47 -16.05 -0.41
CA LYS A 113 20.20 -15.38 -0.72
C LYS A 113 19.76 -14.51 0.45
N ALA A 114 19.16 -13.36 0.14
CA ALA A 114 18.48 -12.55 1.15
C ALA A 114 17.35 -13.36 1.81
N THR A 115 17.27 -13.27 3.14
CA THR A 115 16.20 -13.90 3.92
C THR A 115 14.92 -13.11 3.74
N GLN A 116 13.84 -13.79 3.36
CA GLN A 116 12.53 -13.20 3.21
C GLN A 116 11.62 -13.58 4.39
N LEU A 117 11.11 -12.57 5.09
CA LEU A 117 10.08 -12.71 6.11
C LEU A 117 8.76 -12.16 5.55
N ARG A 118 7.70 -12.97 5.60
CA ARG A 118 6.35 -12.53 5.23
C ARG A 118 5.66 -12.02 6.48
N THR A 119 5.33 -10.74 6.50
CA THR A 119 4.86 -10.05 7.70
C THR A 119 3.36 -9.83 7.73
N SER A 120 2.76 -9.55 6.57
CA SER A 120 1.36 -9.19 6.46
C SER A 120 0.83 -9.44 5.05
N ILE A 121 -0.49 -9.44 4.91
CA ILE A 121 -1.19 -9.47 3.63
C ILE A 121 -1.71 -8.06 3.35
N ASP A 122 -1.32 -7.51 2.21
CA ASP A 122 -1.82 -6.24 1.71
C ASP A 122 -2.87 -6.48 0.62
N MET A 123 -3.89 -5.65 0.58
CA MET A 123 -4.95 -5.69 -0.43
C MET A 123 -4.89 -4.44 -1.30
N LEU A 124 -4.66 -4.64 -2.60
CA LEU A 124 -4.72 -3.58 -3.58
C LEU A 124 -6.11 -3.51 -4.20
N ALA A 125 -6.76 -2.34 -4.13
CA ALA A 125 -8.06 -2.10 -4.72
C ALA A 125 -8.03 -0.95 -5.72
N VAL A 126 -8.95 -1.01 -6.69
CA VAL A 126 -9.25 0.11 -7.59
C VAL A 126 -10.45 0.87 -7.03
N TYR A 127 -10.23 2.13 -6.71
CA TYR A 127 -11.26 3.02 -6.18
C TYR A 127 -11.82 3.92 -7.27
N VAL A 128 -13.11 4.22 -7.17
CA VAL A 128 -13.80 5.21 -8.00
C VAL A 128 -14.48 6.24 -7.10
N HIS A 129 -14.87 7.39 -7.67
CA HIS A 129 -15.62 8.39 -6.92
C HIS A 129 -16.91 7.79 -6.34
N LYS A 130 -17.30 8.18 -5.13
CA LYS A 130 -18.48 7.65 -4.41
C LYS A 130 -19.78 7.74 -5.19
N ASP A 131 -19.92 8.76 -6.04
CA ASP A 131 -21.12 8.99 -6.85
C ASP A 131 -21.06 8.26 -8.21
N ASN A 132 -19.99 7.51 -8.49
CA ASN A 132 -19.88 6.72 -9.71
C ASN A 132 -20.76 5.47 -9.61
N PRO A 133 -21.73 5.27 -10.51
CA PRO A 133 -22.68 4.17 -10.40
C PRO A 133 -22.13 2.80 -10.80
N ILE A 134 -20.85 2.72 -11.20
CA ILE A 134 -20.26 1.43 -11.60
C ILE A 134 -20.22 0.47 -10.42
N ARG A 135 -20.61 -0.78 -10.64
CA ARG A 135 -20.67 -1.79 -9.57
C ARG A 135 -19.45 -2.71 -9.51
N GLY A 136 -18.68 -2.76 -10.58
CA GLY A 136 -17.51 -3.62 -10.66
C GLY A 136 -16.83 -3.53 -12.01
N LEU A 137 -15.61 -4.03 -12.08
CA LEU A 137 -14.79 -4.13 -13.28
C LEU A 137 -14.17 -5.52 -13.35
N THR A 138 -14.12 -6.10 -14.54
CA THR A 138 -13.28 -7.26 -14.77
C THR A 138 -11.80 -6.85 -14.87
N LEU A 139 -10.88 -7.78 -14.65
CA LEU A 139 -9.45 -7.50 -14.83
C LEU A 139 -9.11 -7.07 -16.27
N GLN A 140 -9.81 -7.61 -17.27
CA GLN A 140 -9.66 -7.19 -18.66
C GLN A 140 -10.08 -5.73 -18.88
N GLN A 141 -11.15 -5.29 -18.22
CA GLN A 141 -11.58 -3.89 -18.25
C GLN A 141 -10.58 -2.99 -17.52
N VAL A 142 -10.06 -3.42 -16.36
CA VAL A 142 -9.00 -2.69 -15.65
C VAL A 142 -7.75 -2.56 -16.53
N ASP A 143 -7.33 -3.63 -17.19
CA ASP A 143 -6.22 -3.59 -18.13
C ASP A 143 -6.51 -2.62 -19.29
N ALA A 144 -7.69 -2.69 -19.91
CA ALA A 144 -8.07 -1.79 -21.00
C ALA A 144 -8.17 -0.31 -20.57
N ILE A 145 -8.45 -0.04 -19.29
CA ILE A 145 -8.43 1.32 -18.73
C ILE A 145 -6.98 1.81 -18.56
N PHE A 146 -6.13 1.04 -17.88
CA PHE A 146 -4.82 1.49 -17.41
C PHE A 146 -3.67 1.17 -18.35
N SER A 147 -3.78 0.15 -19.20
CA SER A 147 -2.68 -0.35 -20.04
C SER A 147 -2.81 0.11 -21.50
N LYS A 148 -1.70 0.48 -22.10
CA LYS A 148 -1.62 0.74 -23.55
C LYS A 148 -1.49 -0.53 -24.38
N THR A 149 -1.14 -1.66 -23.76
CA THR A 149 -0.87 -2.93 -24.47
C THR A 149 -2.04 -3.92 -24.41
N ARG A 150 -2.95 -3.76 -23.47
CA ARG A 150 -4.17 -4.59 -23.29
C ARG A 150 -3.92 -6.10 -23.37
N LYS A 151 -2.87 -6.57 -22.70
CA LYS A 151 -2.48 -8.00 -22.73
C LYS A 151 -3.50 -8.93 -22.06
N GLY A 152 -4.45 -8.38 -21.30
CA GLY A 152 -5.59 -9.12 -20.74
C GLY A 152 -6.69 -9.47 -21.74
N GLY A 153 -6.53 -9.10 -23.03
CA GLY A 153 -7.48 -9.45 -24.09
C GLY A 153 -8.59 -8.42 -24.35
N GLY A 154 -8.48 -7.22 -23.80
CA GLY A 154 -9.42 -6.13 -24.09
C GLY A 154 -9.39 -5.74 -25.58
N ALA A 155 -10.53 -5.84 -26.29
CA ALA A 155 -10.63 -5.58 -27.72
C ALA A 155 -10.34 -4.12 -28.10
N LYS A 156 -10.70 -3.17 -27.22
CA LYS A 156 -10.51 -1.73 -27.43
C LYS A 156 -10.06 -1.03 -26.17
N ASP A 157 -9.53 0.16 -26.33
CA ASP A 157 -9.27 1.07 -25.23
C ASP A 157 -10.57 1.46 -24.53
N ILE A 158 -10.49 1.59 -23.22
CA ILE A 158 -11.54 2.17 -22.38
C ILE A 158 -11.02 3.52 -21.90
N THR A 159 -11.68 4.59 -22.32
CA THR A 159 -11.29 5.98 -22.04
C THR A 159 -12.39 6.80 -21.41
N THR A 160 -13.64 6.38 -21.57
CA THR A 160 -14.82 7.00 -20.99
C THR A 160 -15.61 6.01 -20.15
N TRP A 161 -16.44 6.53 -19.26
CA TRP A 161 -17.37 5.68 -18.51
C TRP A 161 -18.46 5.05 -19.38
N GLY A 162 -18.76 5.67 -20.53
CA GLY A 162 -19.65 5.08 -21.55
C GLY A 162 -19.09 3.83 -22.20
N ASP A 163 -17.75 3.71 -22.33
CA ASP A 163 -17.11 2.49 -22.82
C ASP A 163 -17.37 1.29 -21.91
N LEU A 164 -17.72 1.55 -20.65
CA LEU A 164 -18.09 0.56 -19.63
C LEU A 164 -19.61 0.37 -19.50
N GLY A 165 -20.41 0.99 -20.40
CA GLY A 165 -21.86 0.86 -20.42
C GLY A 165 -22.62 1.87 -19.55
N LEU A 166 -21.94 2.87 -18.97
CA LEU A 166 -22.64 3.94 -18.26
C LEU A 166 -23.30 4.90 -19.24
N THR A 167 -24.51 5.38 -18.90
CA THR A 167 -25.35 6.23 -19.73
C THR A 167 -25.53 7.63 -19.11
N GLY A 168 -26.30 8.49 -19.79
CA GLY A 168 -26.65 9.84 -19.31
C GLY A 168 -25.42 10.70 -19.08
N ALA A 169 -25.36 11.39 -17.95
CA ALA A 169 -24.27 12.31 -17.60
C ALA A 169 -22.90 11.64 -17.49
N TRP A 170 -22.84 10.33 -17.38
CA TRP A 170 -21.58 9.57 -17.26
C TRP A 170 -21.05 9.09 -18.61
N ALA A 171 -21.88 8.97 -19.64
CA ALA A 171 -21.49 8.35 -20.92
C ALA A 171 -20.23 8.97 -21.53
N ASN A 172 -20.16 10.29 -21.58
CA ASN A 172 -19.05 11.01 -22.22
C ASN A 172 -17.97 11.48 -21.24
N ARG A 173 -18.09 11.14 -19.96
CA ARG A 173 -17.05 11.51 -18.98
C ARG A 173 -15.80 10.68 -19.17
N LYS A 174 -14.67 11.35 -19.37
CA LYS A 174 -13.36 10.70 -19.46
C LYS A 174 -12.96 10.08 -18.13
N ILE A 175 -12.32 8.92 -18.18
CA ILE A 175 -11.71 8.28 -17.01
C ILE A 175 -10.34 8.93 -16.76
N THR A 176 -10.20 9.57 -15.62
CA THR A 176 -8.89 10.06 -15.14
C THR A 176 -8.29 9.00 -14.24
N MET A 177 -7.10 8.55 -14.58
CA MET A 177 -6.41 7.46 -13.89
C MET A 177 -5.33 8.01 -12.97
N TYR A 178 -5.30 7.49 -11.75
CA TYR A 178 -4.24 7.71 -10.78
C TYR A 178 -3.64 6.36 -10.40
N GLY A 179 -2.33 6.31 -10.25
CA GLY A 179 -1.61 5.10 -9.86
C GLY A 179 -0.39 5.43 -9.04
N ARG A 180 0.18 4.42 -8.41
CA ARG A 180 1.44 4.57 -7.67
C ARG A 180 2.58 4.81 -8.66
N ASN A 181 3.60 5.54 -8.21
CA ASN A 181 4.81 5.79 -9.01
C ASN A 181 5.61 4.50 -9.25
N SER A 182 6.54 4.56 -10.19
CA SER A 182 7.34 3.41 -10.64
C SER A 182 8.29 2.83 -9.58
N ALA A 183 8.65 3.59 -8.53
CA ALA A 183 9.44 3.09 -7.40
C ALA A 183 8.62 2.17 -6.47
N SER A 184 7.29 2.29 -6.48
CA SER A 184 6.38 1.53 -5.64
C SER A 184 6.35 0.04 -6.00
N GLY A 185 6.42 -0.82 -4.99
CA GLY A 185 6.15 -2.24 -5.14
C GLY A 185 4.71 -2.53 -5.59
N THR A 186 3.77 -1.74 -5.11
CA THR A 186 2.35 -1.78 -5.49
C THR A 186 2.15 -1.51 -6.98
N ASN A 187 2.87 -0.53 -7.56
CA ASN A 187 2.87 -0.30 -9.01
C ASN A 187 3.30 -1.56 -9.77
N GLY A 188 4.41 -2.16 -9.36
CA GLY A 188 4.90 -3.40 -9.99
C GLY A 188 3.96 -4.59 -9.81
N TYR A 189 3.30 -4.69 -8.65
CA TYR A 189 2.30 -5.73 -8.39
C TYR A 189 1.06 -5.56 -9.28
N PHE A 190 0.51 -4.36 -9.37
CA PHE A 190 -0.62 -4.03 -10.23
C PHE A 190 -0.30 -4.30 -11.71
N LYS A 191 0.86 -3.84 -12.18
CA LYS A 191 1.35 -4.13 -13.54
C LYS A 191 1.37 -5.64 -13.83
N LYS A 192 1.87 -6.43 -12.88
CA LYS A 192 1.97 -7.90 -13.06
C LYS A 192 0.62 -8.59 -13.09
N HIS A 193 -0.28 -8.23 -12.18
CA HIS A 193 -1.50 -9.00 -11.92
C HIS A 193 -2.76 -8.41 -12.57
N ALA A 194 -2.88 -7.09 -12.65
CA ALA A 194 -4.04 -6.43 -13.23
C ALA A 194 -3.83 -5.99 -14.69
N LEU A 195 -2.57 -5.72 -15.11
CA LEU A 195 -2.25 -5.33 -16.48
C LEU A 195 -1.57 -6.47 -17.25
N PHE A 196 -1.56 -7.69 -16.76
CA PHE A 196 -0.98 -8.87 -17.40
C PHE A 196 0.45 -8.63 -17.90
N LYS A 197 1.26 -7.91 -17.11
CA LYS A 197 2.60 -7.40 -17.46
C LYS A 197 2.61 -6.41 -18.63
N GLY A 198 1.46 -5.80 -18.94
CA GLY A 198 1.34 -4.71 -19.93
C GLY A 198 1.92 -3.40 -19.41
N ASP A 199 2.15 -2.45 -20.32
CA ASP A 199 2.66 -1.14 -19.96
C ASP A 199 1.51 -0.17 -19.64
N TYR A 200 1.71 0.65 -18.61
CA TYR A 200 0.76 1.72 -18.28
C TYR A 200 0.61 2.70 -19.44
N LYS A 201 -0.57 3.28 -19.58
CA LYS A 201 -0.79 4.45 -20.43
C LYS A 201 0.00 5.64 -19.88
N ASP A 202 0.50 6.48 -20.75
CA ASP A 202 1.24 7.68 -20.37
C ASP A 202 0.34 8.73 -19.66
N SER A 203 -0.99 8.57 -19.82
CA SER A 203 -2.01 9.40 -19.14
C SER A 203 -2.28 9.00 -17.68
N VAL A 204 -1.69 7.93 -17.18
CA VAL A 204 -1.79 7.56 -15.75
C VAL A 204 -0.97 8.55 -14.93
N LYS A 205 -1.65 9.26 -14.02
CA LYS A 205 -1.02 10.23 -13.12
C LYS A 205 -0.37 9.49 -11.96
N GLU A 206 0.96 9.49 -11.93
CA GLU A 206 1.71 8.85 -10.85
C GLU A 206 1.60 9.65 -9.54
N GLN A 207 1.35 8.95 -8.45
CA GLN A 207 1.27 9.52 -7.10
C GLN A 207 2.28 8.83 -6.17
N PRO A 208 3.05 9.59 -5.39
CA PRO A 208 3.85 9.03 -4.30
C PRO A 208 2.96 8.68 -3.10
N GLY A 209 3.50 7.88 -2.19
CA GLY A 209 2.82 7.49 -0.96
C GLY A 209 1.79 6.37 -1.14
N SER A 210 1.35 5.77 -0.05
CA SER A 210 0.41 4.63 -0.02
C SER A 210 -0.84 4.90 0.80
N SER A 211 -0.97 6.09 1.33
CA SER A 211 -2.13 6.51 2.13
C SER A 211 -2.62 7.86 1.68
#